data_ebd1580bff7791638078b814f2dce395
#
_entry.id   ebd1580bff7791638078b814f2dce395
#
_cell.length_a   1.000
_cell.length_b   1.000
_cell.length_c   1.000
_cell.angle_alpha   90.00
_cell.angle_beta   90.00
_cell.angle_gamma   90.00
#
_symmetry.space_group_name_H-M   'P 1'
#
loop_
_entity.id
_entity.type
_entity.pdbx_description
1 polymer ?
#
loop_
_entity_poly.entity_id
_entity_poly.type
_entity_poly.pdbx_seq_one_letter_code
_entity_poly.pdbx_strand_id
1 'polypeptide(L)'
;MTIFDSIITNSIPHLPKWFAKPFSKPYVAGETVEEALSEIRHLNSKGFSATIDILGEHTEDTDLARDITHQYCNLYEQIENNGLDSTISVKPTHVGLSISKTEAVSNMLSIVKKAKEFGNFLRIDMEDSNVTDQTFEIYMECKKMYDRVGVVIQAYLYRSENDIDTLGNDQFLSLIHI
;
A
#
# COMPACT_ATOMS: atom_id res chain seq x y z
N MET A 1 7.00 26.03 14.47
CA MET A 1 8.07 25.59 13.55
C MET A 1 9.29 26.45 13.86
N THR A 2 10.38 25.84 14.29
CA THR A 2 11.62 26.56 14.57
C THR A 2 12.33 26.90 13.25
N ILE A 3 13.21 27.92 13.26
CA ILE A 3 14.05 28.27 12.08
C ILE A 3 14.84 27.04 11.61
N PHE A 4 15.19 26.15 12.54
CA PHE A 4 15.91 24.90 12.28
C PHE A 4 15.05 23.90 11.47
N ASP A 5 13.77 23.77 11.78
CA ASP A 5 12.83 22.90 11.05
C ASP A 5 12.68 23.37 9.60
N SER A 6 12.59 24.69 9.39
CA SER A 6 12.45 25.28 8.06
C SER A 6 13.70 25.08 7.19
N ILE A 7 14.90 25.16 7.79
CA ILE A 7 16.17 24.92 7.07
C ILE A 7 16.27 23.44 6.68
N ILE A 8 15.95 22.52 7.58
CA ILE A 8 15.98 21.08 7.30
C ILE A 8 14.99 20.75 6.20
N THR A 9 13.72 21.15 6.32
CA THR A 9 12.66 20.85 5.35
C THR A 9 12.98 21.36 3.95
N ASN A 10 13.58 22.54 3.84
CA ASN A 10 13.96 23.11 2.54
C ASN A 10 15.27 22.54 1.97
N SER A 11 16.13 21.95 2.81
CA SER A 11 17.43 21.41 2.35
C SER A 11 17.35 19.94 1.95
N ILE A 12 16.49 19.14 2.59
CA ILE A 12 16.35 17.70 2.33
C ILE A 12 16.07 17.37 0.85
N PRO A 13 15.15 18.07 0.13
CA PRO A 13 14.85 17.77 -1.27
C PRO A 13 16.05 17.97 -2.22
N HIS A 14 17.04 18.75 -1.82
CA HIS A 14 18.23 19.05 -2.62
C HIS A 14 19.43 18.16 -2.29
N LEU A 15 19.31 17.28 -1.27
CA LEU A 15 20.39 16.38 -0.89
C LEU A 15 20.50 15.22 -1.90
N PRO A 16 21.71 14.81 -2.29
CA PRO A 16 21.90 13.65 -3.13
C PRO A 16 21.35 12.38 -2.47
N LYS A 17 20.72 11.49 -3.24
CA LYS A 17 20.12 10.23 -2.73
C LYS A 17 21.09 9.40 -1.86
N TRP A 18 22.39 9.39 -2.20
CA TRP A 18 23.41 8.67 -1.43
C TRP A 18 23.56 9.18 0.02
N PHE A 19 23.27 10.47 0.27
CA PHE A 19 23.32 11.04 1.60
C PHE A 19 22.12 10.61 2.46
N ALA A 20 20.95 10.45 1.86
CA ALA A 20 19.73 9.99 2.55
C ALA A 20 19.74 8.47 2.84
N LYS A 21 20.47 7.69 2.04
CA LYS A 21 20.48 6.21 2.08
C LYS A 21 20.78 5.62 3.47
N PRO A 22 21.78 6.10 4.27
CA PRO A 22 22.03 5.56 5.61
C PRO A 22 20.86 5.78 6.58
N PHE A 23 20.10 6.86 6.39
CA PHE A 23 18.97 7.23 7.25
C PHE A 23 17.68 6.50 6.86
N SER A 24 17.50 6.20 5.57
CA SER A 24 16.33 5.46 5.07
C SER A 24 16.46 3.95 5.24
N LYS A 25 17.68 3.40 5.29
CA LYS A 25 17.94 1.97 5.36
C LYS A 25 17.17 1.21 6.47
N PRO A 26 16.93 1.75 7.67
CA PRO A 26 16.13 1.08 8.69
C PRO A 26 14.63 1.01 8.37
N TYR A 27 14.16 1.78 7.38
CA TYR A 27 12.74 1.95 7.05
C TYR A 27 12.36 1.45 5.66
N VAL A 28 13.35 1.11 4.82
CA VAL A 28 13.16 0.64 3.44
C VAL A 28 13.80 -0.73 3.30
N ALA A 29 12.99 -1.74 3.00
CA ALA A 29 13.45 -3.13 2.87
C ALA A 29 14.45 -3.31 1.71
N GLY A 30 14.37 -2.46 0.67
CA GLY A 30 15.28 -2.47 -0.46
C GLY A 30 14.85 -1.50 -1.57
N GLU A 31 15.73 -1.29 -2.53
CA GLU A 31 15.45 -0.53 -3.76
C GLU A 31 14.96 -1.44 -4.89
N THR A 32 15.15 -2.77 -4.74
CA THR A 32 14.70 -3.79 -5.69
C THR A 32 13.79 -4.82 -5.02
N VAL A 33 13.02 -5.53 -5.85
CA VAL A 33 12.14 -6.59 -5.37
C VAL A 33 12.94 -7.71 -4.70
N GLU A 34 14.10 -8.07 -5.25
CA GLU A 34 14.99 -9.12 -4.73
C GLU A 34 15.49 -8.78 -3.32
N GLU A 35 15.86 -7.52 -3.08
CA GLU A 35 16.28 -7.06 -1.75
C GLU A 35 15.11 -7.15 -0.76
N ALA A 36 13.92 -6.69 -1.14
CA ALA A 36 12.72 -6.76 -0.32
C ALA A 36 12.32 -8.21 0.00
N LEU A 37 12.33 -9.12 -0.99
CA LEU A 37 12.04 -10.53 -0.78
C LEU A 37 13.09 -11.21 0.12
N SER A 38 14.35 -10.79 0.04
CA SER A 38 15.41 -11.26 0.93
C SER A 38 15.17 -10.86 2.38
N GLU A 39 14.72 -9.62 2.61
CA GLU A 39 14.38 -9.13 3.94
C GLU A 39 13.14 -9.85 4.49
N ILE A 40 12.11 -10.07 3.69
CA ILE A 40 10.94 -10.87 4.08
C ILE A 40 11.37 -12.27 4.49
N ARG A 41 12.24 -12.93 3.73
CA ARG A 41 12.76 -14.27 4.08
C ARG A 41 13.49 -14.25 5.42
N HIS A 42 14.26 -13.19 5.68
CA HIS A 42 14.93 -13.01 6.97
C HIS A 42 13.93 -12.86 8.12
N LEU A 43 12.87 -12.06 7.95
CA LEU A 43 11.79 -11.90 8.93
C LEU A 43 11.04 -13.22 9.16
N ASN A 44 10.67 -13.92 8.08
CA ASN A 44 10.00 -15.22 8.16
C ASN A 44 10.85 -16.26 8.91
N SER A 45 12.17 -16.27 8.71
CA SER A 45 13.08 -17.17 9.46
C SER A 45 13.09 -16.94 10.97
N LYS A 46 12.64 -15.74 11.40
CA LYS A 46 12.45 -15.38 12.81
C LYS A 46 11.02 -15.60 13.31
N GLY A 47 10.12 -16.10 12.47
CA GLY A 47 8.71 -16.36 12.80
C GLY A 47 7.79 -15.14 12.63
N PHE A 48 8.21 -14.09 11.92
CA PHE A 48 7.39 -12.93 11.62
C PHE A 48 6.78 -13.03 10.23
N SER A 49 5.49 -12.75 10.10
CA SER A 49 4.85 -12.46 8.83
C SER A 49 5.19 -11.01 8.40
N ALA A 50 5.12 -10.74 7.10
CA ALA A 50 5.39 -9.40 6.56
C ALA A 50 4.21 -8.86 5.73
N THR A 51 4.18 -7.55 5.56
CA THR A 51 3.40 -6.88 4.53
C THR A 51 4.34 -6.03 3.68
N ILE A 52 4.25 -6.14 2.36
CA ILE A 52 5.08 -5.40 1.42
C ILE A 52 4.25 -4.38 0.65
N ASP A 53 4.84 -3.22 0.40
CA ASP A 53 4.29 -2.13 -0.41
C ASP A 53 5.33 -1.67 -1.43
N ILE A 54 4.88 -1.29 -2.62
CA ILE A 54 5.69 -0.58 -3.61
C ILE A 54 5.54 0.92 -3.33
N LEU A 55 6.61 1.57 -2.89
CA LEU A 55 6.56 2.97 -2.49
C LEU A 55 6.15 3.88 -3.65
N GLY A 56 5.12 4.67 -3.44
CA GLY A 56 4.57 5.65 -4.36
C GLY A 56 3.16 6.04 -4.01
N GLU A 57 2.73 7.19 -4.51
CA GLU A 57 1.39 7.74 -4.35
C GLU A 57 1.13 8.79 -5.43
N HIS A 58 -0.13 9.21 -5.61
CA HIS A 58 -0.55 10.30 -6.51
C HIS A 58 -0.05 10.16 -7.95
N THR A 59 -0.14 8.94 -8.53
CA THR A 59 0.20 8.70 -9.93
C THR A 59 -0.87 9.31 -10.82
N GLU A 60 -0.47 10.25 -11.71
CA GLU A 60 -1.34 10.96 -12.65
C GLU A 60 -1.19 10.47 -14.10
N ASP A 61 -0.25 9.57 -14.35
CA ASP A 61 0.00 8.97 -15.66
C ASP A 61 -0.62 7.57 -15.72
N THR A 62 -1.49 7.34 -16.73
CA THR A 62 -2.23 6.09 -16.89
C THR A 62 -1.32 4.89 -17.19
N ASP A 63 -0.30 5.08 -18.01
CA ASP A 63 0.60 3.98 -18.38
C ASP A 63 1.46 3.61 -17.17
N LEU A 64 1.93 4.60 -16.41
CA LEU A 64 2.64 4.36 -15.16
C LEU A 64 1.76 3.63 -14.12
N ALA A 65 0.49 4.03 -13.95
CA ALA A 65 -0.43 3.36 -13.04
C ALA A 65 -0.66 1.89 -13.41
N ARG A 66 -0.71 1.57 -14.71
CA ARG A 66 -0.81 0.20 -15.22
C ARG A 66 0.48 -0.59 -14.99
N ASP A 67 1.63 0.01 -15.25
CA ASP A 67 2.93 -0.63 -14.99
C ASP A 67 3.09 -0.98 -13.50
N ILE A 68 2.70 -0.06 -12.60
CA ILE A 68 2.69 -0.31 -11.16
C ILE A 68 1.73 -1.47 -10.81
N THR A 69 0.56 -1.50 -11.42
CA THR A 69 -0.41 -2.59 -11.26
C THR A 69 0.19 -3.93 -11.67
N HIS A 70 0.90 -3.98 -12.79
CA HIS A 70 1.63 -5.19 -13.22
C HIS A 70 2.73 -5.58 -12.24
N GLN A 71 3.44 -4.62 -11.67
CA GLN A 71 4.45 -4.90 -10.65
C GLN A 71 3.83 -5.55 -9.40
N TYR A 72 2.68 -5.07 -8.91
CA TYR A 72 1.95 -5.70 -7.82
C TYR A 72 1.48 -7.12 -8.16
N CYS A 73 0.98 -7.35 -9.38
CA CYS A 73 0.59 -8.69 -9.83
C CYS A 73 1.80 -9.65 -9.84
N ASN A 74 2.93 -9.21 -10.36
CA ASN A 74 4.18 -9.99 -10.37
C ASN A 74 4.71 -10.23 -8.96
N LEU A 75 4.50 -9.29 -8.04
CA LEU A 75 4.94 -9.42 -6.65
C LEU A 75 4.22 -10.57 -5.94
N TYR A 76 2.91 -10.79 -6.19
CA TYR A 76 2.19 -11.96 -5.69
C TYR A 76 2.79 -13.27 -6.20
N GLU A 77 3.15 -13.33 -7.49
CA GLU A 77 3.79 -14.52 -8.07
C GLU A 77 5.15 -14.80 -7.41
N GLN A 78 5.92 -13.75 -7.13
CA GLN A 78 7.23 -13.90 -6.49
C GLN A 78 7.11 -14.31 -5.02
N ILE A 79 6.14 -13.79 -4.27
CA ILE A 79 5.85 -14.21 -2.90
C ILE A 79 5.54 -15.71 -2.87
N GLU A 80 4.63 -16.18 -3.73
CA GLU A 80 4.25 -17.58 -3.82
C GLU A 80 5.42 -18.46 -4.25
N ASN A 81 6.10 -18.14 -5.34
CA ASN A 81 7.22 -18.93 -5.88
C ASN A 81 8.39 -19.05 -4.88
N ASN A 82 8.54 -18.13 -3.96
CA ASN A 82 9.56 -18.17 -2.91
C ASN A 82 9.03 -18.74 -1.59
N GLY A 83 7.76 -19.12 -1.50
CA GLY A 83 7.14 -19.66 -0.29
C GLY A 83 7.21 -18.70 0.90
N LEU A 84 7.01 -17.40 0.66
CA LEU A 84 7.15 -16.37 1.68
C LEU A 84 5.82 -16.09 2.39
N ASP A 85 5.87 -15.95 3.71
CA ASP A 85 4.74 -15.47 4.51
C ASP A 85 4.72 -13.93 4.47
N SER A 86 4.08 -13.42 3.41
CA SER A 86 3.90 -11.99 3.19
C SER A 86 2.58 -11.70 2.49
N THR A 87 1.99 -10.57 2.87
CA THR A 87 0.83 -9.98 2.21
C THR A 87 1.22 -8.69 1.49
N ILE A 88 0.33 -8.13 0.68
CA ILE A 88 0.58 -6.90 -0.06
C ILE A 88 -0.35 -5.80 0.44
N SER A 89 0.17 -4.57 0.56
CA SER A 89 -0.63 -3.36 0.70
C SER A 89 -0.50 -2.47 -0.52
N VAL A 90 -1.58 -1.78 -0.86
CA VAL A 90 -1.67 -0.92 -2.06
C VAL A 90 -2.38 0.39 -1.72
N LYS A 91 -1.81 1.49 -2.17
CA LYS A 91 -2.45 2.80 -2.14
C LYS A 91 -3.29 3.03 -3.41
N PRO A 92 -4.58 3.34 -3.30
CA PRO A 92 -5.43 3.61 -4.47
C PRO A 92 -4.90 4.71 -5.38
N THR A 93 -4.31 5.78 -4.83
CA THR A 93 -3.74 6.87 -5.66
C THR A 93 -2.51 6.44 -6.44
N HIS A 94 -1.76 5.44 -5.95
CA HIS A 94 -0.61 4.89 -6.68
C HIS A 94 -1.02 4.10 -7.92
N VAL A 95 -2.21 3.48 -7.90
CA VAL A 95 -2.74 2.67 -9.01
C VAL A 95 -3.85 3.37 -9.79
N GLY A 96 -3.88 4.70 -9.76
CA GLY A 96 -4.67 5.52 -10.68
C GLY A 96 -5.87 6.26 -10.09
N LEU A 97 -6.09 6.30 -8.76
CA LEU A 97 -7.20 7.06 -8.19
C LEU A 97 -7.05 8.58 -8.43
N SER A 98 -5.83 9.09 -8.54
CA SER A 98 -5.56 10.48 -8.91
C SER A 98 -5.96 10.79 -10.37
N ILE A 99 -6.08 9.77 -11.22
CA ILE A 99 -6.52 9.91 -12.62
C ILE A 99 -8.05 9.84 -12.68
N SER A 100 -8.60 8.72 -12.22
CA SER A 100 -10.05 8.50 -12.12
C SER A 100 -10.36 7.29 -11.24
N LYS A 101 -11.53 7.30 -10.61
CA LYS A 101 -12.04 6.14 -9.87
C LYS A 101 -12.16 4.90 -10.77
N THR A 102 -12.58 5.05 -12.02
CA THR A 102 -12.72 3.93 -12.95
C THR A 102 -11.39 3.25 -13.25
N GLU A 103 -10.33 4.02 -13.46
CA GLU A 103 -8.97 3.48 -13.66
C GLU A 103 -8.50 2.74 -12.40
N ALA A 104 -8.63 3.36 -11.22
CA ALA A 104 -8.25 2.73 -9.96
C ALA A 104 -9.02 1.42 -9.70
N VAL A 105 -10.33 1.38 -9.91
CA VAL A 105 -11.14 0.15 -9.76
C VAL A 105 -10.63 -0.94 -10.70
N SER A 106 -10.40 -0.63 -11.99
CA SER A 106 -9.90 -1.61 -12.97
C SER A 106 -8.56 -2.20 -12.55
N ASN A 107 -7.63 -1.34 -12.13
CA ASN A 107 -6.29 -1.72 -11.70
C ASN A 107 -6.33 -2.53 -10.40
N MET A 108 -7.10 -2.09 -9.40
CA MET A 108 -7.28 -2.81 -8.14
C MET A 108 -7.92 -4.19 -8.35
N LEU A 109 -8.92 -4.33 -9.21
CA LEU A 109 -9.53 -5.63 -9.53
C LEU A 109 -8.53 -6.58 -10.20
N SER A 110 -7.57 -6.06 -10.99
CA SER A 110 -6.49 -6.88 -11.56
C SER A 110 -5.57 -7.43 -10.47
N ILE A 111 -5.21 -6.60 -9.48
CA ILE A 111 -4.41 -7.01 -8.31
C ILE A 111 -5.18 -8.02 -7.45
N VAL A 112 -6.46 -7.76 -7.15
CA VAL A 112 -7.33 -8.67 -6.38
C VAL A 112 -7.45 -10.03 -7.05
N LYS A 113 -7.55 -10.07 -8.39
CA LYS A 113 -7.59 -11.32 -9.13
C LYS A 113 -6.33 -12.16 -8.88
N LYS A 114 -5.15 -11.52 -8.84
CA LYS A 114 -3.90 -12.20 -8.50
C LYS A 114 -3.85 -12.65 -7.04
N ALA A 115 -4.28 -11.79 -6.11
CA ALA A 115 -4.39 -12.16 -4.70
C ALA A 115 -5.27 -13.41 -4.52
N LYS A 116 -6.42 -13.47 -5.22
CA LYS A 116 -7.34 -14.61 -5.20
C LYS A 116 -6.71 -15.87 -5.80
N GLU A 117 -5.97 -15.75 -6.91
CA GLU A 117 -5.30 -16.85 -7.60
C GLU A 117 -4.33 -17.58 -6.65
N PHE A 118 -3.59 -16.84 -5.85
CA PHE A 118 -2.63 -17.38 -4.88
C PHE A 118 -3.18 -17.54 -3.45
N GLY A 119 -4.46 -17.28 -3.22
CA GLY A 119 -5.06 -17.38 -1.89
C GLY A 119 -4.44 -16.41 -0.87
N ASN A 120 -3.83 -15.32 -1.33
CA ASN A 120 -3.16 -14.33 -0.50
C ASN A 120 -4.13 -13.20 -0.08
N PHE A 121 -3.70 -12.33 0.83
CA PHE A 121 -4.46 -11.20 1.33
C PHE A 121 -4.03 -9.91 0.64
N LEU A 122 -4.99 -9.01 0.36
CA LEU A 122 -4.73 -7.66 -0.09
C LEU A 122 -5.19 -6.65 0.96
N ARG A 123 -4.31 -5.74 1.36
CA ARG A 123 -4.64 -4.56 2.16
C ARG A 123 -4.76 -3.33 1.26
N ILE A 124 -5.85 -2.60 1.39
CA ILE A 124 -6.03 -1.29 0.76
C ILE A 124 -5.71 -0.23 1.82
N ASP A 125 -4.66 0.54 1.57
CA ASP A 125 -4.23 1.57 2.50
C ASP A 125 -5.13 2.81 2.39
N MET A 126 -5.33 3.51 3.52
CA MET A 126 -6.05 4.77 3.57
C MET A 126 -5.07 5.92 3.38
N GLU A 127 -5.47 6.87 2.57
CA GLU A 127 -4.67 8.04 2.19
C GLU A 127 -5.35 9.33 2.68
N ASP A 128 -5.31 10.38 1.88
CA ASP A 128 -5.88 11.67 2.23
C ASP A 128 -7.39 11.63 2.45
N SER A 129 -7.88 12.52 3.31
CA SER A 129 -9.32 12.64 3.62
C SER A 129 -10.20 12.90 2.40
N ASN A 130 -9.65 13.50 1.35
CA ASN A 130 -10.36 13.79 0.10
C ASN A 130 -10.72 12.55 -0.71
N VAL A 131 -10.01 11.45 -0.52
CA VAL A 131 -10.18 10.19 -1.25
C VAL A 131 -10.77 9.07 -0.40
N THR A 132 -11.09 9.33 0.87
CA THR A 132 -11.59 8.32 1.82
C THR A 132 -12.82 7.60 1.29
N ASP A 133 -13.84 8.34 0.81
CA ASP A 133 -15.07 7.74 0.28
C ASP A 133 -14.80 6.87 -0.96
N GLN A 134 -13.98 7.36 -1.87
CA GLN A 134 -13.60 6.61 -3.06
C GLN A 134 -12.78 5.36 -2.72
N THR A 135 -11.94 5.42 -1.70
CA THR A 135 -11.18 4.27 -1.20
C THR A 135 -12.13 3.19 -0.67
N PHE A 136 -13.16 3.55 0.09
CA PHE A 136 -14.17 2.60 0.54
C PHE A 136 -15.00 2.02 -0.61
N GLU A 137 -15.37 2.82 -1.60
CA GLU A 137 -16.06 2.33 -2.79
C GLU A 137 -15.20 1.31 -3.56
N ILE A 138 -13.89 1.58 -3.74
CA ILE A 138 -12.93 0.65 -4.34
C ILE A 138 -12.84 -0.63 -3.51
N TYR A 139 -12.74 -0.52 -2.19
CA TYR A 139 -12.71 -1.67 -1.28
C TYR A 139 -13.94 -2.55 -1.46
N MET A 140 -15.14 -1.96 -1.50
CA MET A 140 -16.39 -2.71 -1.68
C MET A 140 -16.45 -3.43 -3.03
N GLU A 141 -15.94 -2.83 -4.13
CA GLU A 141 -15.84 -3.52 -5.41
C GLU A 141 -14.85 -4.70 -5.36
N CYS A 142 -13.69 -4.51 -4.72
CA CYS A 142 -12.70 -5.57 -4.52
C CYS A 142 -13.28 -6.72 -3.68
N LYS A 143 -13.99 -6.39 -2.60
CA LYS A 143 -14.61 -7.35 -1.68
C LYS A 143 -15.67 -8.24 -2.36
N LYS A 144 -16.42 -7.71 -3.33
CA LYS A 144 -17.36 -8.51 -4.15
C LYS A 144 -16.65 -9.63 -4.93
N MET A 145 -15.39 -9.42 -5.33
CA MET A 145 -14.61 -10.38 -6.09
C MET A 145 -13.91 -11.41 -5.19
N TYR A 146 -13.44 -10.97 -4.01
CA TYR A 146 -12.60 -11.79 -3.14
C TYR A 146 -12.72 -11.37 -1.67
N ASP A 147 -12.99 -12.34 -0.78
CA ASP A 147 -13.24 -12.06 0.65
C ASP A 147 -12.00 -11.67 1.44
N ARG A 148 -10.79 -12.06 0.97
CA ARG A 148 -9.54 -11.77 1.68
C ARG A 148 -8.95 -10.42 1.24
N VAL A 149 -9.77 -9.40 1.26
CA VAL A 149 -9.40 -7.99 1.08
C VAL A 149 -9.76 -7.23 2.35
N GLY A 150 -8.85 -6.42 2.84
CA GLY A 150 -9.07 -5.53 3.98
C GLY A 150 -8.77 -4.08 3.61
N VAL A 151 -9.40 -3.15 4.31
CA VAL A 151 -9.16 -1.71 4.18
C VAL A 151 -8.64 -1.14 5.48
N VAL A 152 -7.77 -0.14 5.39
CA VAL A 152 -7.24 0.58 6.55
C VAL A 152 -8.18 1.71 6.95
N ILE A 153 -8.40 1.87 8.26
CA ILE A 153 -9.12 3.01 8.86
C ILE A 153 -8.13 3.80 9.71
N GLN A 154 -8.11 5.11 9.50
CA GLN A 154 -7.27 6.03 10.28
C GLN A 154 -8.02 6.45 11.54
N ALA A 155 -7.63 5.91 12.69
CA ALA A 155 -8.35 6.08 13.97
C ALA A 155 -8.43 7.53 14.46
N TYR A 156 -7.59 8.44 13.98
CA TYR A 156 -7.60 9.85 14.41
C TYR A 156 -8.63 10.73 13.67
N LEU A 157 -9.27 10.23 12.61
CA LEU A 157 -10.30 10.98 11.89
C LEU A 157 -11.62 10.97 12.63
N TYR A 158 -12.28 12.11 12.73
CA TYR A 158 -13.61 12.23 13.38
C TYR A 158 -14.70 11.35 12.76
N ARG A 159 -14.54 10.95 11.51
CA ARG A 159 -15.49 10.10 10.78
C ARG A 159 -15.31 8.61 11.04
N SER A 160 -14.17 8.17 11.60
CA SER A 160 -13.78 6.76 11.67
C SER A 160 -14.79 5.88 12.43
N GLU A 161 -15.41 6.39 13.47
CA GLU A 161 -16.46 5.67 14.19
C GLU A 161 -17.66 5.36 13.26
N ASN A 162 -18.14 6.36 12.54
CA ASN A 162 -19.23 6.20 11.58
C ASN A 162 -18.84 5.31 10.39
N ASP A 163 -17.60 5.39 9.94
CA ASP A 163 -17.09 4.55 8.87
C ASP A 163 -17.06 3.08 9.29
N ILE A 164 -16.65 2.77 10.52
CA ILE A 164 -16.69 1.43 11.10
C ILE A 164 -18.12 0.89 11.14
N ASP A 165 -19.07 1.68 11.63
CA ASP A 165 -20.48 1.30 11.68
C ASP A 165 -21.06 1.04 10.28
N THR A 166 -20.64 1.84 9.28
CA THR A 166 -21.07 1.71 7.89
C THR A 166 -20.51 0.47 7.22
N LEU A 167 -19.24 0.11 7.48
CA LEU A 167 -18.60 -1.09 6.97
C LEU A 167 -19.11 -2.36 7.65
N GLY A 168 -19.76 -2.24 8.79
CA GLY A 168 -20.43 -3.33 9.51
C GLY A 168 -19.45 -4.39 10.00
N ASN A 169 -19.79 -5.67 9.76
CA ASN A 169 -18.98 -6.82 10.20
C ASN A 169 -17.84 -7.19 9.23
N ASP A 170 -17.49 -6.32 8.29
CA ASP A 170 -16.40 -6.57 7.37
C ASP A 170 -15.05 -6.62 8.12
N GLN A 171 -14.14 -7.45 7.61
CA GLN A 171 -12.77 -7.49 8.14
C GLN A 171 -12.02 -6.23 7.66
N PHE A 172 -11.75 -5.34 8.58
CA PHE A 172 -10.91 -4.16 8.32
C PHE A 172 -9.70 -4.14 9.26
N LEU A 173 -8.64 -3.51 8.80
CA LEU A 173 -7.44 -3.29 9.58
C LEU A 173 -7.45 -1.84 10.06
N SER A 174 -7.33 -1.64 11.37
CA SER A 174 -7.17 -0.30 11.94
C SER A 174 -5.70 0.05 12.01
N LEU A 175 -5.33 1.19 11.45
CA LEU A 175 -4.03 1.80 11.62
C LEU A 175 -4.20 3.01 12.55
N ILE A 176 -3.54 2.95 13.70
CA ILE A 176 -3.47 4.07 14.63
C ILE A 176 -2.23 4.87 14.25
N HIS A 177 -2.44 6.06 13.68
CA HIS A 177 -1.39 7.06 13.63
C HIS A 177 -1.36 7.80 14.95
N ILE A 178 -0.28 7.68 15.65
CA ILE A 178 -0.01 8.43 16.87
C ILE A 178 0.68 9.74 16.48
#